data_5771244194a01041165b7378c6536bc6
#
_entry.id   5771244194a01041165b7378c6536bc6
#
_cell.length_a   1.000
_cell.length_b   1.000
_cell.length_c   1.000
_cell.angle_alpha   90.00
_cell.angle_beta   90.00
_cell.angle_gamma   90.00
#
_symmetry.space_group_name_H-M   'P 1'
#
loop_
_entity.id
_entity.type
_entity.pdbx_description
1 polymer ?
#
loop_
_entity_poly.entity_id
_entity_poly.type
_entity_poly.pdbx_seq_one_letter_code
_entity_poly.pdbx_strand_id
1 'polypeptide(L)'
;LLTHRVPPGVDDAAKVKASFLAAVAHGDVKVGLVSKAKATELLGTMVGGYNVHPLIELLDDKDVAAIAAEGLKKTLLMFDFFNDVATKAKAGNAKAQEVMKSWADAEWFTSRPEVQKKITVSVFKVTGETNTDDLSPAPDAWSRPDIPLHYLAMLKNARPGITPEEDGKRGPMKFIE
;
A
#
# COMPACT_ATOMS: atom_id res chain seq x y z
N LEU A 1 9.42 9.47 -10.55
CA LEU A 1 8.60 10.08 -9.46
C LEU A 1 7.25 9.36 -9.31
N LEU A 2 6.41 9.31 -10.35
CA LEU A 2 5.05 8.75 -10.23
C LEU A 2 5.02 7.25 -9.88
N THR A 3 6.02 6.49 -10.27
CA THR A 3 6.13 5.06 -9.96
C THR A 3 6.82 4.78 -8.63
N HIS A 4 7.44 5.80 -8.03
CA HIS A 4 8.08 5.66 -6.73
C HIS A 4 7.03 5.49 -5.64
N ARG A 5 7.16 4.45 -4.83
CA ARG A 5 6.31 4.25 -3.66
C ARG A 5 6.70 5.26 -2.58
N VAL A 6 5.75 6.09 -2.20
CA VAL A 6 5.93 7.09 -1.16
C VAL A 6 5.25 6.60 0.09
N PRO A 7 5.99 6.35 1.20
CA PRO A 7 5.40 5.88 2.45
C PRO A 7 4.43 6.93 3.02
N PRO A 8 3.14 6.58 3.22
CA PRO A 8 2.17 7.50 3.78
C PRO A 8 2.51 7.81 5.25
N GLY A 9 2.23 9.05 5.68
CA GLY A 9 2.53 9.51 7.03
C GLY A 9 4.01 9.75 7.35
N VAL A 10 4.91 9.27 6.49
CA VAL A 10 6.36 9.51 6.58
C VAL A 10 6.80 10.54 5.55
N ASP A 11 6.09 10.61 4.44
CA ASP A 11 6.36 11.56 3.36
C ASP A 11 5.05 12.19 2.89
N ASP A 12 4.88 13.49 3.11
CA ASP A 12 3.71 14.26 2.69
C ASP A 12 3.50 14.23 1.17
N ALA A 13 4.54 13.93 0.40
CA ALA A 13 4.44 13.73 -1.04
C ALA A 13 3.50 12.57 -1.42
N ALA A 14 3.21 11.63 -0.53
CA ALA A 14 2.23 10.56 -0.77
C ALA A 14 0.84 11.14 -1.05
N LYS A 15 0.39 12.10 -0.24
CA LYS A 15 -0.89 12.79 -0.42
C LYS A 15 -0.93 13.57 -1.74
N VAL A 16 0.12 14.33 -2.01
CA VAL A 16 0.24 15.13 -3.26
C VAL A 16 0.22 14.22 -4.48
N LYS A 17 0.96 13.12 -4.45
CA LYS A 17 0.98 12.12 -5.52
C LYS A 17 -0.42 11.52 -5.74
N ALA A 18 -1.10 11.11 -4.67
CA ALA A 18 -2.45 10.54 -4.78
C ALA A 18 -3.45 11.53 -5.35
N SER A 19 -3.43 12.79 -4.88
CA SER A 19 -4.30 13.85 -5.38
C SER A 19 -4.07 14.15 -6.86
N PHE A 20 -2.82 14.19 -7.30
CA PHE A 20 -2.49 14.37 -8.72
C PHE A 20 -2.97 13.21 -9.58
N LEU A 21 -2.70 11.97 -9.15
CA LEU A 21 -3.14 10.78 -9.90
C LEU A 21 -4.66 10.68 -9.94
N ALA A 22 -5.35 11.02 -8.84
CA ALA A 22 -6.81 11.07 -8.79
C ALA A 22 -7.37 12.09 -9.79
N ALA A 23 -6.84 13.31 -9.82
CA ALA A 23 -7.28 14.34 -10.76
C ALA A 23 -7.08 13.92 -12.23
N VAL A 24 -5.99 13.22 -12.57
CA VAL A 24 -5.78 12.65 -13.91
C VAL A 24 -6.75 11.51 -14.18
N ALA A 25 -6.98 10.62 -13.21
CA ALA A 25 -7.88 9.48 -13.35
C ALA A 25 -9.36 9.89 -13.49
N HIS A 26 -9.79 10.96 -12.81
CA HIS A 26 -11.12 11.55 -12.99
C HIS A 26 -11.25 12.36 -14.29
N GLY A 27 -10.13 12.78 -14.87
CA GLY A 27 -10.12 13.58 -16.09
C GLY A 27 -10.14 15.09 -15.85
N ASP A 28 -9.97 15.53 -14.61
CA ASP A 28 -9.91 16.94 -14.21
C ASP A 28 -8.62 17.61 -14.70
N VAL A 29 -7.56 16.80 -14.84
CA VAL A 29 -6.26 17.22 -15.34
C VAL A 29 -5.83 16.33 -16.50
N LYS A 30 -5.46 16.96 -17.61
CA LYS A 30 -4.92 16.27 -18.79
C LYS A 30 -3.41 16.46 -18.87
N VAL A 31 -2.68 15.35 -18.89
CA VAL A 31 -1.22 15.36 -19.05
C VAL A 31 -0.80 14.40 -20.16
N GLY A 32 0.16 14.81 -20.99
CA GLY A 32 0.58 14.01 -22.15
C GLY A 32 1.31 12.70 -21.79
N LEU A 33 1.88 12.60 -20.59
CA LEU A 33 2.70 11.46 -20.18
C LEU A 33 1.96 10.39 -19.38
N VAL A 34 0.78 10.69 -18.85
CA VAL A 34 0.01 9.78 -17.99
C VAL A 34 -1.44 9.76 -18.46
N SER A 35 -1.87 8.62 -18.97
CA SER A 35 -3.27 8.40 -19.33
C SER A 35 -4.14 8.19 -18.09
N LYS A 36 -5.46 8.35 -18.24
CA LYS A 36 -6.47 8.04 -17.24
C LYS A 36 -6.30 6.61 -16.69
N ALA A 37 -6.17 5.62 -17.56
CA ALA A 37 -5.95 4.23 -17.19
C ALA A 37 -4.65 4.05 -16.42
N LYS A 38 -3.54 4.69 -16.86
CA LYS A 38 -2.26 4.60 -16.16
C LYS A 38 -2.28 5.28 -14.80
N ALA A 39 -2.98 6.40 -14.65
CA ALA A 39 -3.16 7.06 -13.36
C ALA A 39 -3.94 6.16 -12.38
N THR A 40 -5.00 5.52 -12.85
CA THR A 40 -5.80 4.56 -12.04
C THR A 40 -4.95 3.35 -11.62
N GLU A 41 -4.16 2.79 -12.53
CA GLU A 41 -3.22 1.70 -12.21
C GLU A 41 -2.21 2.12 -11.13
N LEU A 42 -1.63 3.30 -11.28
CA LEU A 42 -0.66 3.83 -10.30
C LEU A 42 -1.29 4.10 -8.94
N LEU A 43 -2.54 4.56 -8.87
CA LEU A 43 -3.30 4.63 -7.62
C LEU A 43 -3.41 3.25 -6.97
N GLY A 44 -3.70 2.20 -7.72
CA GLY A 44 -3.77 0.82 -7.22
C GLY A 44 -2.44 0.27 -6.68
N THR A 45 -1.31 0.89 -7.00
CA THR A 45 0.00 0.51 -6.47
C THR A 45 0.39 1.24 -5.18
N MET A 46 -0.36 2.27 -4.80
CA MET A 46 -0.10 3.03 -3.59
C MET A 46 -0.58 2.24 -2.36
N VAL A 47 0.02 2.55 -1.23
CA VAL A 47 -0.33 1.99 0.07
C VAL A 47 -0.60 3.12 1.05
N GLY A 48 -1.43 2.86 2.08
CA GLY A 48 -1.64 3.79 3.19
C GLY A 48 -2.87 4.67 3.10
N GLY A 49 -3.78 4.41 2.17
CA GLY A 49 -5.15 4.93 2.23
C GLY A 49 -5.47 6.15 1.37
N TYR A 50 -4.51 7.00 1.00
CA TYR A 50 -4.79 8.18 0.16
C TYR A 50 -5.35 7.85 -1.24
N ASN A 51 -5.15 6.62 -1.69
CA ASN A 51 -5.60 6.11 -2.97
C ASN A 51 -6.96 5.41 -2.91
N VAL A 52 -7.45 5.04 -1.71
CA VAL A 52 -8.60 4.16 -1.59
C VAL A 52 -9.88 4.86 -2.03
N HIS A 53 -10.14 6.06 -1.51
CA HIS A 53 -11.34 6.82 -1.86
C HIS A 53 -11.42 7.13 -3.37
N PRO A 54 -10.37 7.66 -4.02
CA PRO A 54 -10.36 7.82 -5.47
C PRO A 54 -10.64 6.52 -6.25
N LEU A 55 -10.09 5.39 -5.82
CA LEU A 55 -10.37 4.10 -6.47
C LEU A 55 -11.85 3.68 -6.32
N ILE A 56 -12.46 3.95 -5.15
CA ILE A 56 -13.89 3.67 -4.93
C ILE A 56 -14.76 4.54 -5.83
N GLU A 57 -14.44 5.82 -5.99
CA GLU A 57 -15.15 6.73 -6.91
C GLU A 57 -15.05 6.23 -8.35
N LEU A 58 -13.86 5.81 -8.78
CA LEU A 58 -13.60 5.30 -10.13
C LEU A 58 -14.30 3.96 -10.46
N LEU A 59 -14.89 3.28 -9.48
CA LEU A 59 -15.76 2.11 -9.76
C LEU A 59 -17.00 2.46 -10.59
N ASP A 60 -17.41 3.72 -10.61
CA ASP A 60 -18.54 4.20 -11.43
C ASP A 60 -18.10 4.63 -12.85
N ASP A 61 -16.82 4.71 -13.09
CA ASP A 61 -16.25 5.13 -14.38
C ASP A 61 -16.01 3.93 -15.30
N LYS A 62 -16.85 3.77 -16.31
CA LYS A 62 -16.83 2.63 -17.25
C LYS A 62 -15.49 2.38 -17.95
N ASP A 63 -14.67 3.42 -18.09
CA ASP A 63 -13.38 3.30 -18.81
C ASP A 63 -12.28 2.70 -17.92
N VAL A 64 -12.36 2.91 -16.61
CA VAL A 64 -11.31 2.52 -15.65
C VAL A 64 -11.81 1.71 -14.45
N ALA A 65 -13.12 1.47 -14.33
CA ALA A 65 -13.69 0.73 -13.19
C ALA A 65 -13.05 -0.65 -12.97
N ALA A 66 -12.68 -1.35 -14.05
CA ALA A 66 -12.00 -2.64 -13.93
C ALA A 66 -10.60 -2.49 -13.30
N ILE A 67 -9.86 -1.46 -13.70
CA ILE A 67 -8.52 -1.16 -13.14
C ILE A 67 -8.64 -0.75 -11.67
N ALA A 68 -9.62 0.09 -11.35
CA ALA A 68 -9.90 0.52 -9.98
C ALA A 68 -10.27 -0.66 -9.07
N ALA A 69 -11.12 -1.58 -9.55
CA ALA A 69 -11.48 -2.80 -8.84
C ALA A 69 -10.26 -3.68 -8.54
N GLU A 70 -9.36 -3.89 -9.52
CA GLU A 70 -8.12 -4.64 -9.31
C GLU A 70 -7.20 -3.98 -8.26
N GLY A 71 -7.17 -2.65 -8.22
CA GLY A 71 -6.47 -1.91 -7.15
C GLY A 71 -7.09 -2.17 -5.77
N LEU A 72 -8.40 -2.09 -5.67
CA LEU A 72 -9.14 -2.30 -4.42
C LEU A 72 -9.06 -3.75 -3.90
N LYS A 73 -9.09 -4.75 -4.77
CA LYS A 73 -8.91 -6.16 -4.39
C LYS A 73 -7.58 -6.43 -3.67
N LYS A 74 -6.54 -5.67 -4.02
CA LYS A 74 -5.20 -5.77 -3.43
C LYS A 74 -5.02 -4.89 -2.19
N THR A 75 -5.97 -4.01 -1.91
CA THR A 75 -5.94 -3.15 -0.74
C THR A 75 -6.38 -3.98 0.47
N LEU A 76 -5.58 -3.98 1.53
CA LEU A 76 -5.99 -4.56 2.80
C LEU A 76 -7.28 -3.90 3.25
N LEU A 77 -8.21 -4.71 3.73
CA LEU A 77 -9.54 -4.27 4.14
C LEU A 77 -9.44 -3.09 5.09
N MET A 78 -9.73 -1.92 4.60
CA MET A 78 -9.78 -0.71 5.43
C MET A 78 -11.21 -0.56 5.95
N PHE A 79 -11.35 -0.67 7.24
CA PHE A 79 -12.62 -0.69 7.94
C PHE A 79 -13.54 0.47 7.55
N ASP A 80 -12.95 1.65 7.41
CA ASP A 80 -13.69 2.87 7.09
C ASP A 80 -14.28 2.87 5.66
N PHE A 81 -13.63 2.21 4.72
CA PHE A 81 -14.03 2.20 3.31
C PHE A 81 -14.85 0.98 2.89
N PHE A 82 -14.97 -0.03 3.76
CA PHE A 82 -15.76 -1.21 3.48
C PHE A 82 -17.22 -0.86 3.15
N ASN A 83 -17.83 0.02 3.94
CA ASN A 83 -19.21 0.41 3.76
C ASN A 83 -19.46 1.17 2.47
N ASP A 84 -18.48 1.95 1.99
CA ASP A 84 -18.59 2.68 0.73
C ASP A 84 -18.64 1.72 -0.46
N VAL A 85 -17.77 0.72 -0.49
CA VAL A 85 -17.80 -0.32 -1.52
C VAL A 85 -19.06 -1.17 -1.41
N ALA A 86 -19.47 -1.55 -0.19
CA ALA A 86 -20.69 -2.33 0.03
C ALA A 86 -21.95 -1.56 -0.42
N THR A 87 -21.99 -0.25 -0.21
CA THR A 87 -23.09 0.60 -0.65
C THR A 87 -23.19 0.62 -2.17
N LYS A 88 -22.08 0.81 -2.89
CA LYS A 88 -22.05 0.72 -4.37
C LYS A 88 -22.44 -0.68 -4.89
N ALA A 89 -21.98 -1.72 -4.23
CA ALA A 89 -22.33 -3.10 -4.58
C ALA A 89 -23.85 -3.36 -4.44
N LYS A 90 -24.46 -2.89 -3.34
CA LYS A 90 -25.92 -2.96 -3.11
C LYS A 90 -26.71 -2.13 -4.11
N ALA A 91 -26.16 -1.02 -4.57
CA ALA A 91 -26.75 -0.18 -5.61
C ALA A 91 -26.62 -0.80 -7.03
N GLY A 92 -26.00 -1.99 -7.16
CA GLY A 92 -25.91 -2.73 -8.42
C GLY A 92 -24.61 -2.49 -9.20
N ASN A 93 -23.61 -1.81 -8.63
CA ASN A 93 -22.32 -1.66 -9.29
C ASN A 93 -21.59 -3.01 -9.33
N ALA A 94 -21.44 -3.59 -10.54
CA ALA A 94 -20.87 -4.92 -10.73
C ALA A 94 -19.40 -4.98 -10.28
N LYS A 95 -18.62 -3.91 -10.46
CA LYS A 95 -17.21 -3.87 -10.05
C LYS A 95 -17.06 -3.80 -8.54
N ALA A 96 -17.94 -3.08 -7.86
CA ALA A 96 -18.01 -3.11 -6.41
C ALA A 96 -18.38 -4.51 -5.88
N GLN A 97 -19.30 -5.22 -6.55
CA GLN A 97 -19.62 -6.60 -6.20
C GLN A 97 -18.43 -7.55 -6.37
N GLU A 98 -17.65 -7.39 -7.45
CA GLU A 98 -16.41 -8.15 -7.65
C GLU A 98 -15.40 -7.89 -6.53
N VAL A 99 -15.22 -6.65 -6.11
CA VAL A 99 -14.33 -6.28 -5.00
C VAL A 99 -14.81 -6.92 -3.68
N MET A 100 -16.10 -6.78 -3.36
CA MET A 100 -16.69 -7.39 -2.16
C MET A 100 -16.52 -8.90 -2.13
N LYS A 101 -16.71 -9.55 -3.27
CA LYS A 101 -16.49 -11.00 -3.39
C LYS A 101 -15.02 -11.36 -3.15
N SER A 102 -14.09 -10.66 -3.78
CA SER A 102 -12.65 -10.88 -3.62
C SER A 102 -12.21 -10.74 -2.16
N TRP A 103 -12.74 -9.75 -1.46
CA TRP A 103 -12.48 -9.56 -0.03
C TRP A 103 -13.07 -10.67 0.84
N ALA A 104 -14.32 -11.12 0.53
CA ALA A 104 -14.96 -12.23 1.23
C ALA A 104 -14.23 -13.55 1.02
N ASP A 105 -13.70 -13.79 -0.17
CA ASP A 105 -12.92 -14.97 -0.52
C ASP A 105 -11.45 -14.89 -0.01
N ALA A 106 -11.07 -13.77 0.60
CA ALA A 106 -9.71 -13.49 1.08
C ALA A 106 -8.63 -13.69 -0.01
N GLU A 107 -8.92 -13.31 -1.26
CA GLU A 107 -8.02 -13.51 -2.41
C GLU A 107 -6.66 -12.85 -2.21
N TRP A 108 -6.62 -11.69 -1.56
CA TRP A 108 -5.38 -10.99 -1.19
C TRP A 108 -4.42 -11.84 -0.34
N PHE A 109 -4.96 -12.84 0.36
CA PHE A 109 -4.20 -13.78 1.20
C PHE A 109 -4.01 -15.12 0.48
N THR A 110 -5.08 -15.71 -0.05
CA THR A 110 -5.07 -17.05 -0.65
C THR A 110 -4.35 -17.11 -1.99
N SER A 111 -4.24 -15.98 -2.71
CA SER A 111 -3.50 -15.90 -3.98
C SER A 111 -1.97 -15.83 -3.80
N ARG A 112 -1.46 -15.83 -2.57
CA ARG A 112 -0.03 -15.84 -2.31
C ARG A 112 0.57 -17.20 -2.62
N PRO A 113 1.84 -17.25 -3.09
CA PRO A 113 2.52 -18.52 -3.32
C PRO A 113 2.62 -19.31 -2.02
N GLU A 114 2.55 -20.63 -2.13
CA GLU A 114 2.78 -21.52 -0.99
C GLU A 114 4.17 -21.30 -0.38
N VAL A 115 4.25 -21.41 0.94
CA VAL A 115 5.52 -21.35 1.65
C VAL A 115 6.37 -22.55 1.25
N GLN A 116 7.59 -22.31 0.86
CA GLN A 116 8.53 -23.36 0.46
C GLN A 116 8.79 -24.31 1.63
N LYS A 117 8.83 -25.64 1.35
CA LYS A 117 9.12 -26.67 2.36
C LYS A 117 10.52 -26.52 2.97
N LYS A 118 11.46 -25.87 2.25
CA LYS A 118 12.81 -25.60 2.68
C LYS A 118 13.16 -24.17 2.30
N ILE A 119 13.57 -23.37 3.27
CA ILE A 119 13.95 -21.98 3.09
C ILE A 119 15.41 -21.86 3.57
N THR A 120 16.27 -21.28 2.73
CA THR A 120 17.63 -20.89 3.13
C THR A 120 17.59 -19.41 3.51
N VAL A 121 18.07 -19.09 4.71
CA VAL A 121 18.09 -17.72 5.23
C VAL A 121 19.49 -17.31 5.64
N SER A 122 19.79 -16.03 5.50
CA SER A 122 20.96 -15.41 6.13
C SER A 122 20.56 -14.92 7.53
N VAL A 123 21.40 -15.20 8.51
CA VAL A 123 21.13 -14.76 9.88
C VAL A 123 21.81 -13.43 10.14
N PHE A 124 21.00 -12.42 10.44
CA PHE A 124 21.47 -11.12 10.88
C PHE A 124 21.47 -11.06 12.40
N LYS A 125 22.65 -11.01 13.00
CA LYS A 125 22.81 -10.99 14.46
C LYS A 125 22.77 -9.56 14.98
N VAL A 126 21.73 -9.22 15.73
CA VAL A 126 21.64 -7.95 16.45
C VAL A 126 22.29 -8.11 17.83
N THR A 127 23.22 -7.22 18.18
CA THR A 127 23.88 -7.19 19.48
C THR A 127 23.20 -6.20 20.43
N GLY A 128 23.27 -6.47 21.72
CA GLY A 128 22.65 -5.67 22.77
C GLY A 128 21.18 -5.99 22.98
N GLU A 129 20.54 -5.24 23.86
CA GLU A 129 19.12 -5.37 24.14
C GLU A 129 18.31 -4.92 22.91
N THR A 130 17.30 -5.71 22.57
CA THR A 130 16.37 -5.43 21.46
C THR A 130 14.95 -5.62 21.96
N ASN A 131 14.15 -4.60 21.82
CA ASN A 131 12.75 -4.58 22.24
C ASN A 131 11.80 -4.60 21.03
N THR A 132 10.51 -4.58 21.31
CA THR A 132 9.47 -4.60 20.27
C THR A 132 9.54 -3.39 19.36
N ASP A 133 9.84 -2.20 19.90
CA ASP A 133 9.90 -0.97 19.09
C ASP A 133 11.14 -0.91 18.18
N ASP A 134 12.19 -1.66 18.49
CA ASP A 134 13.32 -1.83 17.56
C ASP A 134 12.93 -2.66 16.35
N LEU A 135 12.05 -3.64 16.50
CA LEU A 135 11.64 -4.55 15.43
C LEU A 135 10.37 -4.07 14.72
N SER A 136 9.44 -3.49 15.45
CA SER A 136 8.14 -3.04 14.95
C SER A 136 7.74 -1.73 15.67
N PRO A 137 8.33 -0.58 15.28
CA PRO A 137 8.10 0.68 15.96
C PRO A 137 6.62 1.08 15.94
N ALA A 138 6.02 1.22 17.14
CA ALA A 138 4.60 1.57 17.28
C ALA A 138 4.20 2.87 16.55
N PRO A 139 5.01 3.95 16.55
CA PRO A 139 4.69 5.16 15.78
C PRO A 139 4.56 4.93 14.26
N ASP A 140 5.22 3.90 13.71
CA ASP A 140 5.16 3.58 12.29
C ASP A 140 3.97 2.69 11.93
N ALA A 141 3.25 2.11 12.88
CA ALA A 141 2.10 1.24 12.62
C ALA A 141 0.97 1.96 11.87
N TRP A 142 0.76 3.25 12.15
CA TRP A 142 -0.27 4.06 11.51
C TRP A 142 0.14 4.57 10.13
N SER A 143 1.41 4.93 9.97
CA SER A 143 1.94 5.47 8.72
C SER A 143 2.37 4.39 7.73
N ARG A 144 2.59 3.17 8.23
CA ARG A 144 3.03 2.00 7.46
C ARG A 144 2.17 0.79 7.80
N PRO A 145 0.89 0.78 7.35
CA PRO A 145 -0.10 -0.22 7.83
C PRO A 145 0.10 -1.60 7.22
N ASP A 146 0.93 -1.76 6.21
CA ASP A 146 1.24 -3.04 5.59
C ASP A 146 2.66 -3.53 5.90
N ILE A 147 2.83 -4.84 5.88
CA ILE A 147 4.12 -5.48 6.16
C ILE A 147 5.25 -4.97 5.25
N PRO A 148 5.05 -4.84 3.91
CA PRO A 148 6.08 -4.35 3.00
C PRO A 148 6.60 -2.93 3.29
N LEU A 149 5.85 -2.10 3.98
CA LEU A 149 6.29 -0.78 4.40
C LEU A 149 6.74 -0.75 5.86
N HIS A 150 6.04 -1.49 6.73
CA HIS A 150 6.34 -1.47 8.15
C HIS A 150 7.71 -2.06 8.45
N TYR A 151 8.09 -3.16 7.78
CA TYR A 151 9.42 -3.76 8.01
C TYR A 151 10.58 -2.82 7.70
N LEU A 152 10.39 -1.83 6.83
CA LEU A 152 11.43 -0.82 6.54
C LEU A 152 11.80 0.04 7.75
N ALA A 153 10.96 0.08 8.77
CA ALA A 153 11.22 0.77 10.03
C ALA A 153 12.01 -0.07 11.04
N MET A 154 12.17 -1.36 10.80
CA MET A 154 12.92 -2.24 11.70
C MET A 154 14.36 -1.73 11.88
N LEU A 155 14.78 -1.56 13.12
CA LEU A 155 16.11 -1.06 13.48
C LEU A 155 16.44 0.32 12.87
N LYS A 156 15.44 1.18 12.72
CA LYS A 156 15.59 2.50 12.09
C LYS A 156 16.42 3.50 12.89
N ASN A 157 16.60 3.28 14.18
CA ASN A 157 17.40 4.16 15.02
C ASN A 157 18.84 3.65 15.12
N ALA A 158 19.80 4.57 14.93
CA ALA A 158 21.20 4.26 15.03
C ALA A 158 21.59 3.76 16.44
N ARG A 159 22.39 2.70 16.49
CA ARG A 159 22.91 2.12 17.73
C ARG A 159 24.26 1.43 17.48
N PRO A 160 25.05 1.14 18.53
CA PRO A 160 26.35 0.48 18.35
C PRO A 160 26.24 -0.80 17.53
N GLY A 161 27.01 -0.87 16.44
CA GLY A 161 27.03 -2.01 15.52
C GLY A 161 25.90 -2.05 14.49
N ILE A 162 24.96 -1.11 14.51
CA ILE A 162 23.86 -1.02 13.53
C ILE A 162 23.73 0.42 13.03
N THR A 163 23.91 0.60 11.73
CA THR A 163 23.72 1.88 11.06
C THR A 163 22.51 1.78 10.13
N PRO A 164 21.42 2.51 10.39
CA PRO A 164 20.26 2.53 9.51
C PRO A 164 20.60 3.22 8.18
N GLU A 165 19.81 2.95 7.13
CA GLU A 165 19.95 3.65 5.85
C GLU A 165 19.55 5.12 5.96
N GLU A 166 18.54 5.40 6.79
CA GLU A 166 18.10 6.75 7.13
C GLU A 166 17.65 6.77 8.59
N ASP A 167 18.44 7.41 9.44
CA ASP A 167 18.21 7.42 10.89
C ASP A 167 16.81 7.96 11.24
N GLY A 168 16.13 7.23 12.10
CA GLY A 168 14.77 7.52 12.52
C GLY A 168 13.67 7.17 11.50
N LYS A 169 14.04 6.78 10.26
CA LYS A 169 13.06 6.52 9.19
C LYS A 169 13.17 5.14 8.55
N ARG A 170 14.38 4.71 8.22
CA ARG A 170 14.60 3.46 7.51
C ARG A 170 15.77 2.68 8.11
N GLY A 171 15.51 1.46 8.48
CA GLY A 171 16.49 0.55 9.01
C GLY A 171 17.53 0.09 7.97
N PRO A 172 18.47 -0.79 8.36
CA PRO A 172 19.58 -1.24 7.52
C PRO A 172 19.15 -2.32 6.52
N MET A 173 18.13 -2.06 5.70
CA MET A 173 17.47 -3.06 4.84
C MET A 173 18.43 -3.65 3.80
N LYS A 174 19.26 -2.84 3.16
CA LYS A 174 20.26 -3.31 2.20
C LYS A 174 21.31 -4.26 2.78
N PHE A 175 21.43 -4.24 4.10
CA PHE A 175 22.35 -5.11 4.81
C PHE A 175 21.67 -6.41 5.27
N ILE A 176 20.34 -6.37 5.40
CA ILE A 176 19.52 -7.50 5.87
C ILE A 176 18.96 -8.32 4.70
N GLU A 177 18.66 -7.68 3.57
CA GLU A 177 18.23 -8.32 2.32
C GLU A 177 19.39 -9.07 1.65
#